data_1e61be65bcd57b1e6149cae7f73e35e7
#
_entry.id   1e61be65bcd57b1e6149cae7f73e35e7
#
_cell.length_a   1.000
_cell.length_b   1.000
_cell.length_c   1.000
_cell.angle_alpha   90.00
_cell.angle_beta   90.00
_cell.angle_gamma   90.00
#
_symmetry.space_group_name_H-M   'P 1'
#
loop_
_entity.id
_entity.type
_entity.pdbx_description
1 polymer ?
#
loop_
_entity_poly.entity_id
_entity_poly.type
_entity_poly.pdbx_seq_one_letter_code
_entity_poly.pdbx_strand_id
1 'polypeptide(L)'
;QLGLTYLVFPGALHTRFQHALGAVHLMQEALSTLRDRGVKVSHEEYEAACIAILLHDIGHGPFSHALERSIINNVDHEDLSLMIMEKLNHEFEGRLSLALRIFTDNYDRHFFHELISSQLDVDRLDYLNRDSFFTSVAEGVIGVDRIIKMMSVKNDQIVFDAKGIYSIENFLIARRSMYWQVYLHKVVLGAEHALLKILLRAKYIHSNGGDLFLTTPLRYFFDNEVDLGQISSREDALSAFV
;
A
#
# COMPACT_ATOMS: atom_id res chain seq x y z
N GLN A 1 5.51 -5.45 -6.41
CA GLN A 1 4.30 -5.58 -5.57
C GLN A 1 4.41 -6.77 -4.60
N LEU A 2 4.63 -7.95 -5.07
CA LEU A 2 4.57 -9.20 -4.28
C LEU A 2 5.93 -9.75 -3.83
N GLY A 3 6.99 -8.94 -3.77
CA GLY A 3 8.29 -9.35 -3.27
C GLY A 3 8.83 -10.61 -3.96
N LEU A 4 9.13 -11.65 -3.18
CA LEU A 4 9.72 -12.90 -3.67
C LEU A 4 8.69 -13.92 -4.22
N THR A 5 7.44 -13.53 -4.36
CA THR A 5 6.35 -14.40 -4.87
C THR A 5 6.63 -14.95 -6.27
N TYR A 6 7.41 -14.23 -7.10
CA TYR A 6 7.82 -14.69 -8.44
C TYR A 6 8.60 -16.02 -8.43
N LEU A 7 9.18 -16.41 -7.32
CA LEU A 7 9.84 -17.72 -7.18
C LEU A 7 8.86 -18.89 -7.29
N VAL A 8 7.58 -18.66 -7.03
CA VAL A 8 6.51 -19.66 -7.15
C VAL A 8 5.60 -19.33 -8.34
N PHE A 9 5.30 -18.05 -8.53
CA PHE A 9 4.43 -17.52 -9.58
C PHE A 9 5.25 -16.61 -10.51
N PRO A 10 5.90 -17.17 -11.55
CA PRO A 10 6.84 -16.40 -12.38
C PRO A 10 6.25 -15.16 -13.07
N GLY A 11 4.91 -15.11 -13.23
CA GLY A 11 4.19 -13.95 -13.75
C GLY A 11 4.03 -12.79 -12.76
N ALA A 12 4.30 -13.00 -11.47
CA ALA A 12 4.12 -12.00 -10.41
C ALA A 12 5.24 -10.95 -10.38
N LEU A 13 5.44 -10.25 -11.51
CA LEU A 13 6.47 -9.22 -11.71
C LEU A 13 5.90 -7.80 -11.78
N HIS A 14 4.61 -7.62 -11.56
CA HIS A 14 3.98 -6.31 -11.54
C HIS A 14 4.49 -5.46 -10.38
N THR A 15 4.52 -4.15 -10.62
CA THR A 15 5.13 -3.17 -9.71
C THR A 15 4.08 -2.51 -8.80
N ARG A 16 4.52 -1.91 -7.69
CA ARG A 16 3.68 -1.04 -6.85
C ARG A 16 3.15 0.16 -7.63
N PHE A 17 3.93 0.69 -8.57
CA PHE A 17 3.48 1.78 -9.44
C PHE A 17 2.27 1.39 -10.30
N GLN A 18 2.27 0.17 -10.86
CA GLN A 18 1.12 -0.34 -11.61
C GLN A 18 -0.12 -0.51 -10.71
N HIS A 19 0.07 -0.98 -9.47
CA HIS A 19 -0.98 -1.05 -8.47
C HIS A 19 -1.50 0.36 -8.12
N ALA A 20 -0.63 1.30 -7.79
CA ALA A 20 -1.03 2.66 -7.46
C ALA A 20 -1.86 3.33 -8.57
N LEU A 21 -1.46 3.17 -9.85
CA LEU A 21 -2.25 3.66 -10.99
C LEU A 21 -3.62 2.96 -11.11
N GLY A 22 -3.68 1.65 -10.85
CA GLY A 22 -4.93 0.91 -10.84
C GLY A 22 -5.86 1.35 -9.70
N ALA A 23 -5.32 1.54 -8.51
CA ALA A 23 -6.08 2.04 -7.36
C ALA A 23 -6.63 3.46 -7.62
N VAL A 24 -5.85 4.35 -8.28
CA VAL A 24 -6.35 5.65 -8.74
C VAL A 24 -7.51 5.50 -9.72
N HIS A 25 -7.39 4.60 -10.69
CA HIS A 25 -8.48 4.34 -11.64
C HIS A 25 -9.77 3.90 -10.91
N LEU A 26 -9.66 2.96 -9.97
CA LEU A 26 -10.81 2.50 -9.19
C LEU A 26 -11.37 3.60 -8.27
N MET A 27 -10.52 4.48 -7.72
CA MET A 27 -10.96 5.65 -6.96
C MET A 27 -11.81 6.58 -7.83
N GLN A 28 -11.39 6.85 -9.06
CA GLN A 28 -12.12 7.67 -10.01
C GLN A 28 -13.48 7.06 -10.35
N GLU A 29 -13.55 5.75 -10.59
CA GLU A 29 -14.80 5.02 -10.83
C GLU A 29 -15.74 5.06 -9.60
N ALA A 30 -15.20 4.87 -8.40
CA ALA A 30 -15.94 4.94 -7.15
C ALA A 30 -16.54 6.34 -6.93
N LEU A 31 -15.72 7.39 -7.06
CA LEU A 31 -16.17 8.77 -6.89
C LEU A 31 -17.20 9.19 -7.96
N SER A 32 -17.03 8.73 -9.20
CA SER A 32 -18.03 8.93 -10.26
C SER A 32 -19.36 8.27 -9.90
N THR A 33 -19.32 7.01 -9.46
CA THR A 33 -20.51 6.26 -9.02
C THR A 33 -21.22 6.97 -7.86
N LEU A 34 -20.46 7.46 -6.87
CA LEU A 34 -21.01 8.20 -5.73
C LEU A 34 -21.68 9.51 -6.18
N ARG A 35 -21.06 10.25 -7.11
CA ARG A 35 -21.66 11.47 -7.71
C ARG A 35 -22.98 11.16 -8.43
N ASP A 36 -23.02 10.10 -9.23
CA ASP A 36 -24.21 9.65 -9.94
C ASP A 36 -25.35 9.26 -8.98
N ARG A 37 -25.01 8.85 -7.75
CA ARG A 37 -25.95 8.56 -6.66
C ARG A 37 -26.30 9.78 -5.80
N GLY A 38 -25.87 10.97 -6.21
CA GLY A 38 -26.21 12.24 -5.55
C GLY A 38 -25.30 12.64 -4.39
N VAL A 39 -24.19 11.93 -4.15
CA VAL A 39 -23.17 12.35 -3.19
C VAL A 39 -22.42 13.54 -3.76
N LYS A 40 -22.44 14.66 -3.05
CA LYS A 40 -21.70 15.85 -3.48
C LYS A 40 -20.20 15.60 -3.25
N VAL A 41 -19.42 15.61 -4.29
CA VAL A 41 -17.95 15.54 -4.25
C VAL A 41 -17.41 16.72 -5.05
N SER A 42 -16.72 17.64 -4.40
CA SER A 42 -16.09 18.80 -5.05
C SER A 42 -14.94 18.38 -5.98
N HIS A 43 -14.41 19.29 -6.76
CA HIS A 43 -13.23 19.01 -7.58
C HIS A 43 -11.99 18.80 -6.71
N GLU A 44 -11.83 19.62 -5.69
CA GLU A 44 -10.72 19.51 -4.73
C GLU A 44 -10.74 18.19 -3.97
N GLU A 45 -11.91 17.75 -3.50
CA GLU A 45 -12.07 16.44 -2.82
C GLU A 45 -11.74 15.28 -3.76
N TYR A 46 -12.19 15.37 -5.02
CA TYR A 46 -11.89 14.36 -6.04
C TYR A 46 -10.39 14.24 -6.29
N GLU A 47 -9.70 15.36 -6.52
CA GLU A 47 -8.25 15.38 -6.72
C GLU A 47 -7.51 14.88 -5.49
N ALA A 48 -7.89 15.35 -4.29
CA ALA A 48 -7.26 14.96 -3.04
C ALA A 48 -7.40 13.46 -2.75
N ALA A 49 -8.57 12.86 -2.99
CA ALA A 49 -8.76 11.41 -2.85
C ALA A 49 -7.91 10.61 -3.85
N CYS A 50 -7.81 11.09 -5.11
CA CYS A 50 -6.94 10.48 -6.12
C CYS A 50 -5.46 10.59 -5.74
N ILE A 51 -5.01 11.71 -5.19
CA ILE A 51 -3.63 11.88 -4.71
C ILE A 51 -3.37 10.98 -3.49
N ALA A 52 -4.30 10.93 -2.54
CA ALA A 52 -4.16 10.12 -1.34
C ALA A 52 -3.99 8.63 -1.67
N ILE A 53 -4.82 8.07 -2.56
CA ILE A 53 -4.68 6.67 -2.99
C ILE A 53 -3.46 6.45 -3.90
N LEU A 54 -3.03 7.44 -4.67
CA LEU A 54 -1.81 7.34 -5.49
C LEU A 54 -0.57 7.14 -4.60
N LEU A 55 -0.52 7.82 -3.48
CA LEU A 55 0.64 7.90 -2.59
C LEU A 55 0.55 6.98 -1.37
N HIS A 56 -0.56 6.26 -1.15
CA HIS A 56 -0.80 5.48 0.07
C HIS A 56 0.31 4.46 0.37
N ASP A 57 0.89 3.86 -0.66
CA ASP A 57 1.91 2.81 -0.60
C ASP A 57 3.34 3.30 -0.88
N ILE A 58 3.56 4.63 -1.00
CA ILE A 58 4.87 5.18 -1.40
C ILE A 58 5.97 4.90 -0.37
N GLY A 59 5.61 4.66 0.88
CA GLY A 59 6.52 4.33 1.98
C GLY A 59 7.05 2.89 1.97
N HIS A 60 6.58 2.05 1.07
CA HIS A 60 7.09 0.67 0.99
C HIS A 60 8.49 0.60 0.40
N GLY A 61 9.44 0.10 1.19
CA GLY A 61 10.81 -0.20 0.75
C GLY A 61 10.93 -1.45 -0.14
N PRO A 62 12.13 -1.71 -0.68
CA PRO A 62 12.43 -2.94 -1.39
C PRO A 62 12.12 -4.17 -0.54
N PHE A 63 11.58 -5.24 -1.16
CA PHE A 63 11.15 -6.46 -0.48
C PHE A 63 10.08 -6.27 0.61
N SER A 64 9.38 -5.14 0.58
CA SER A 64 8.25 -4.86 1.47
C SER A 64 8.57 -5.15 2.96
N HIS A 65 7.73 -5.91 3.61
CA HIS A 65 7.82 -6.21 5.04
C HIS A 65 9.11 -6.92 5.52
N ALA A 66 9.90 -7.49 4.61
CA ALA A 66 11.15 -8.15 5.01
C ALA A 66 12.20 -7.15 5.51
N LEU A 67 12.28 -5.95 4.92
CA LEU A 67 13.17 -4.88 5.37
C LEU A 67 12.65 -4.14 6.60
N GLU A 68 11.35 -3.88 6.68
CA GLU A 68 10.69 -3.24 7.83
C GLU A 68 11.01 -3.97 9.15
N ARG A 69 11.16 -5.29 9.10
CA ARG A 69 11.45 -6.13 10.28
C ARG A 69 12.92 -6.35 10.57
N SER A 70 13.83 -5.88 9.71
CA SER A 70 15.26 -6.25 9.82
C SER A 70 16.19 -5.07 9.91
N ILE A 71 15.87 -3.96 9.31
CA ILE A 71 16.77 -2.82 9.12
C ILE A 71 16.27 -1.59 9.86
N ILE A 72 14.95 -1.36 9.88
CA ILE A 72 14.32 -0.21 10.50
C ILE A 72 13.51 -0.68 11.71
N ASN A 73 13.73 -0.08 12.87
CA ASN A 73 13.05 -0.47 14.10
C ASN A 73 11.72 0.27 14.26
N ASN A 74 10.60 -0.48 14.35
CA ASN A 74 9.28 0.06 14.69
C ASN A 74 8.78 1.19 13.77
N VAL A 75 9.09 1.12 12.49
CA VAL A 75 8.58 2.04 11.46
C VAL A 75 7.82 1.19 10.45
N ASP A 76 6.56 1.46 10.27
CA ASP A 76 5.79 0.80 9.22
C ASP A 76 5.73 1.65 7.93
N HIS A 77 5.25 1.06 6.87
CA HIS A 77 5.17 1.71 5.57
C HIS A 77 4.13 2.85 5.54
N GLU A 78 3.12 2.81 6.41
CA GLU A 78 2.11 3.88 6.50
C GLU A 78 2.73 5.14 7.07
N ASP A 79 3.55 5.02 8.14
CA ASP A 79 4.32 6.13 8.71
C ASP A 79 5.26 6.75 7.68
N LEU A 80 5.98 5.92 6.93
CA LEU A 80 6.88 6.38 5.86
C LEU A 80 6.12 7.04 4.71
N SER A 81 4.96 6.49 4.33
CA SER A 81 4.09 7.12 3.33
C SER A 81 3.66 8.50 3.78
N LEU A 82 3.23 8.65 5.04
CA LEU A 82 2.84 9.93 5.60
C LEU A 82 3.98 10.95 5.55
N MET A 83 5.19 10.56 5.99
CA MET A 83 6.36 11.44 5.97
C MET A 83 6.73 11.90 4.57
N ILE A 84 6.71 11.00 3.59
CA ILE A 84 6.98 11.33 2.18
C ILE A 84 5.90 12.26 1.65
N MET A 85 4.63 12.01 1.95
CA MET A 85 3.53 12.88 1.55
C MET A 85 3.64 14.27 2.18
N GLU A 86 4.06 14.39 3.44
CA GLU A 86 4.30 15.69 4.12
C GLU A 86 5.45 16.46 3.44
N LYS A 87 6.54 15.79 3.11
CA LYS A 87 7.65 16.40 2.35
C LYS A 87 7.20 16.89 0.98
N LEU A 88 6.47 16.05 0.23
CA LEU A 88 5.90 16.44 -1.05
C LEU A 88 4.92 17.61 -0.90
N ASN A 89 4.10 17.63 0.16
CA ASN A 89 3.20 18.73 0.42
C ASN A 89 3.95 20.04 0.63
N HIS A 90 5.08 20.00 1.32
CA HIS A 90 5.94 21.19 1.46
C HIS A 90 6.53 21.62 0.11
N GLU A 91 7.05 20.69 -0.69
CA GLU A 91 7.61 20.97 -2.03
C GLU A 91 6.56 21.52 -3.01
N PHE A 92 5.32 21.05 -2.90
CA PHE A 92 4.19 21.53 -3.71
C PHE A 92 3.36 22.64 -3.04
N GLU A 93 3.97 23.42 -2.13
CA GLU A 93 3.37 24.62 -1.54
C GLU A 93 2.00 24.39 -0.88
N GLY A 94 1.81 23.23 -0.23
CA GLY A 94 0.59 22.88 0.50
C GLY A 94 -0.53 22.27 -0.34
N ARG A 95 -0.30 21.94 -1.61
CA ARG A 95 -1.34 21.41 -2.52
C ARG A 95 -1.83 20.01 -2.13
N LEU A 96 -1.07 19.26 -1.34
CA LEU A 96 -1.45 17.92 -0.87
C LEU A 96 -2.16 17.95 0.50
N SER A 97 -2.40 19.12 1.08
CA SER A 97 -2.92 19.23 2.45
C SER A 97 -4.27 18.52 2.66
N LEU A 98 -5.17 18.57 1.67
CA LEU A 98 -6.44 17.85 1.76
C LEU A 98 -6.24 16.33 1.59
N ALA A 99 -5.34 15.91 0.71
CA ALA A 99 -4.99 14.49 0.54
C ALA A 99 -4.40 13.88 1.81
N LEU A 100 -3.53 14.61 2.52
CA LEU A 100 -3.00 14.22 3.82
C LEU A 100 -4.10 14.06 4.87
N ARG A 101 -5.04 15.02 4.94
CA ARG A 101 -6.18 14.93 5.89
C ARG A 101 -7.08 13.73 5.59
N ILE A 102 -7.32 13.41 4.32
CA ILE A 102 -8.08 12.23 3.91
C ILE A 102 -7.31 10.95 4.25
N PHE A 103 -6.01 10.90 3.94
CA PHE A 103 -5.16 9.74 4.22
C PHE A 103 -5.09 9.42 5.73
N THR A 104 -4.97 10.44 6.58
CA THR A 104 -4.83 10.30 8.04
C THR A 104 -6.16 10.27 8.80
N ASP A 105 -7.30 10.15 8.11
CA ASP A 105 -8.66 10.20 8.69
C ASP A 105 -8.95 11.49 9.52
N ASN A 106 -8.31 12.59 9.15
CA ASN A 106 -8.48 13.90 9.79
C ASN A 106 -9.35 14.86 8.96
N TYR A 107 -10.11 14.33 8.00
CA TYR A 107 -11.06 15.09 7.21
C TYR A 107 -12.49 14.84 7.70
N ASP A 108 -13.31 15.89 7.74
CA ASP A 108 -14.66 15.86 8.31
C ASP A 108 -15.61 14.86 7.60
N ARG A 109 -15.25 14.43 6.41
CA ARG A 109 -16.00 13.44 5.61
C ARG A 109 -15.25 12.11 5.60
N HIS A 110 -15.52 11.31 6.61
CA HIS A 110 -14.83 10.04 6.88
C HIS A 110 -14.88 9.02 5.73
N PHE A 111 -15.95 9.00 4.95
CA PHE A 111 -16.09 8.04 3.85
C PHE A 111 -14.96 8.14 2.80
N PHE A 112 -14.28 9.29 2.66
CA PHE A 112 -13.12 9.39 1.77
C PHE A 112 -11.95 8.57 2.28
N HIS A 113 -11.73 8.54 3.58
CA HIS A 113 -10.73 7.66 4.18
C HIS A 113 -11.13 6.19 4.01
N GLU A 114 -12.40 5.83 4.19
CA GLU A 114 -12.89 4.46 3.99
C GLU A 114 -12.71 3.95 2.54
N LEU A 115 -12.67 4.85 1.55
CA LEU A 115 -12.33 4.47 0.17
C LEU A 115 -10.86 4.05 0.02
N ILE A 116 -9.97 4.55 0.88
CA ILE A 116 -8.53 4.27 0.86
C ILE A 116 -8.20 3.09 1.78
N SER A 117 -8.72 3.10 3.01
CA SER A 117 -8.40 2.15 4.05
C SER A 117 -9.66 1.71 4.81
N SER A 118 -10.21 0.55 4.45
CA SER A 118 -11.35 -0.07 5.12
C SER A 118 -11.35 -1.59 4.91
N GLN A 119 -12.44 -2.28 5.19
CA GLN A 119 -12.55 -3.72 4.89
C GLN A 119 -12.80 -4.01 3.40
N LEU A 120 -13.36 -3.04 2.69
CA LEU A 120 -13.69 -3.13 1.26
C LEU A 120 -13.44 -1.76 0.62
N ASP A 121 -12.21 -1.48 0.30
CA ASP A 121 -11.67 -0.25 -0.25
C ASP A 121 -11.09 -0.45 -1.66
N VAL A 122 -10.70 0.64 -2.32
CA VAL A 122 -10.19 0.59 -3.70
C VAL A 122 -8.78 -0.01 -3.78
N ASP A 123 -7.99 0.09 -2.71
CA ASP A 123 -6.69 -0.57 -2.58
C ASP A 123 -6.86 -2.08 -2.70
N ARG A 124 -7.70 -2.67 -1.83
CA ARG A 124 -7.99 -4.12 -1.82
C ARG A 124 -8.62 -4.59 -3.12
N LEU A 125 -9.50 -3.79 -3.71
CA LEU A 125 -10.12 -4.12 -4.99
C LEU A 125 -9.10 -4.19 -6.13
N ASP A 126 -8.12 -3.27 -6.17
CA ASP A 126 -7.08 -3.33 -7.19
C ASP A 126 -6.12 -4.48 -6.94
N TYR A 127 -5.49 -4.55 -5.75
CA TYR A 127 -4.43 -5.52 -5.57
C TYR A 127 -4.92 -6.97 -5.67
N LEU A 128 -6.11 -7.30 -5.15
CA LEU A 128 -6.65 -8.66 -5.27
C LEU A 128 -6.84 -9.07 -6.73
N ASN A 129 -7.45 -8.21 -7.53
CA ASN A 129 -7.68 -8.49 -8.94
C ASN A 129 -6.38 -8.53 -9.75
N ARG A 130 -5.47 -7.61 -9.47
CA ARG A 130 -4.15 -7.51 -10.12
C ARG A 130 -3.26 -8.70 -9.77
N ASP A 131 -3.16 -9.03 -8.49
CA ASP A 131 -2.36 -10.15 -8.02
C ASP A 131 -2.90 -11.49 -8.54
N SER A 132 -4.22 -11.67 -8.56
CA SER A 132 -4.88 -12.81 -9.18
C SER A 132 -4.48 -12.96 -10.65
N PHE A 133 -4.52 -11.88 -11.41
CA PHE A 133 -4.15 -11.87 -12.82
C PHE A 133 -2.67 -12.28 -13.02
N PHE A 134 -1.75 -11.64 -12.31
CA PHE A 134 -0.31 -11.87 -12.47
C PHE A 134 0.19 -13.19 -11.88
N THR A 135 -0.49 -13.72 -10.87
CA THR A 135 -0.21 -15.07 -10.32
C THR A 135 -0.96 -16.18 -11.02
N SER A 136 -1.94 -15.84 -11.88
CA SER A 136 -2.84 -16.79 -12.54
C SER A 136 -3.67 -17.65 -11.56
N VAL A 137 -3.96 -17.11 -10.36
CA VAL A 137 -4.81 -17.74 -9.36
C VAL A 137 -6.25 -17.28 -9.56
N ALA A 138 -7.03 -18.07 -10.26
CA ALA A 138 -8.40 -17.73 -10.68
C ALA A 138 -9.37 -17.49 -9.50
N GLU A 139 -9.11 -18.10 -8.35
CA GLU A 139 -9.91 -17.91 -7.14
C GLU A 139 -9.82 -16.50 -6.56
N GLY A 140 -8.82 -15.70 -6.99
CA GLY A 140 -8.68 -14.29 -6.62
C GLY A 140 -9.48 -13.32 -7.49
N VAL A 141 -10.15 -13.78 -8.54
CA VAL A 141 -10.93 -12.92 -9.43
C VAL A 141 -12.20 -12.42 -8.74
N ILE A 142 -12.38 -11.11 -8.74
CA ILE A 142 -13.51 -10.41 -8.12
C ILE A 142 -14.23 -9.51 -9.11
N GLY A 143 -15.53 -9.31 -8.89
CA GLY A 143 -16.37 -8.45 -9.71
C GLY A 143 -16.28 -6.98 -9.29
N VAL A 144 -15.13 -6.33 -9.51
CA VAL A 144 -14.83 -4.95 -9.07
C VAL A 144 -15.90 -3.96 -9.53
N ASP A 145 -16.23 -3.94 -10.83
CA ASP A 145 -17.21 -3.01 -11.40
C ASP A 145 -18.59 -3.10 -10.71
N ARG A 146 -18.97 -4.34 -10.36
CA ARG A 146 -20.26 -4.54 -9.69
C ARG A 146 -20.22 -4.06 -8.26
N ILE A 147 -19.11 -4.28 -7.55
CA ILE A 147 -18.93 -3.80 -6.17
C ILE A 147 -19.01 -2.26 -6.17
N ILE A 148 -18.24 -1.60 -7.04
CA ILE A 148 -18.25 -0.13 -7.17
C ILE A 148 -19.64 0.39 -7.51
N LYS A 149 -20.34 -0.23 -8.47
CA LYS A 149 -21.72 0.14 -8.82
C LYS A 149 -22.74 -0.01 -7.68
N MET A 150 -22.46 -0.84 -6.69
CA MET A 150 -23.31 -1.04 -5.50
C MET A 150 -22.94 -0.11 -4.35
N MET A 151 -21.85 0.64 -4.46
CA MET A 151 -21.33 1.55 -3.42
C MET A 151 -22.22 2.80 -3.29
N SER A 152 -22.43 3.25 -2.07
CA SER A 152 -23.14 4.49 -1.72
C SER A 152 -22.62 5.05 -0.41
N VAL A 153 -23.04 6.23 -0.01
CA VAL A 153 -22.69 6.85 1.29
C VAL A 153 -23.95 7.05 2.11
N LYS A 154 -23.89 6.64 3.38
CA LYS A 154 -24.96 6.88 4.36
C LYS A 154 -24.36 7.22 5.72
N ASN A 155 -24.78 8.33 6.33
CA ASN A 155 -24.22 8.82 7.59
C ASN A 155 -22.69 8.95 7.56
N ASP A 156 -22.19 9.45 6.46
CA ASP A 156 -20.75 9.65 6.18
C ASP A 156 -19.89 8.36 6.19
N GLN A 157 -20.50 7.22 5.93
CA GLN A 157 -19.86 5.91 5.80
C GLN A 157 -20.17 5.27 4.45
N ILE A 158 -19.23 4.51 3.92
CA ILE A 158 -19.45 3.69 2.73
C ILE A 158 -20.41 2.54 3.06
N VAL A 159 -21.43 2.43 2.26
CA VAL A 159 -22.42 1.34 2.33
C VAL A 159 -22.62 0.72 0.96
N PHE A 160 -23.10 -0.51 0.94
CA PHE A 160 -23.35 -1.25 -0.31
C PHE A 160 -24.82 -1.67 -0.40
N ASP A 161 -25.40 -1.54 -1.57
CA ASP A 161 -26.74 -2.05 -1.84
C ASP A 161 -26.81 -3.57 -1.58
N ALA A 162 -27.88 -4.04 -0.96
CA ALA A 162 -28.11 -5.46 -0.70
C ALA A 162 -28.03 -6.35 -1.95
N LYS A 163 -28.29 -5.78 -3.14
CA LYS A 163 -28.13 -6.47 -4.43
C LYS A 163 -26.67 -6.84 -4.74
N GLY A 164 -25.72 -6.24 -4.06
CA GLY A 164 -24.29 -6.51 -4.18
C GLY A 164 -23.77 -7.64 -3.29
N ILE A 165 -24.60 -8.23 -2.42
CA ILE A 165 -24.16 -9.17 -1.36
C ILE A 165 -23.29 -10.31 -1.90
N TYR A 166 -23.70 -10.93 -3.00
CA TYR A 166 -22.93 -12.04 -3.60
C TYR A 166 -21.56 -11.60 -4.13
N SER A 167 -21.41 -10.35 -4.58
CA SER A 167 -20.12 -9.82 -5.02
C SER A 167 -19.21 -9.54 -3.83
N ILE A 168 -19.77 -9.12 -2.70
CA ILE A 168 -19.03 -8.92 -1.44
C ILE A 168 -18.63 -10.25 -0.84
N GLU A 169 -19.52 -11.24 -0.83
CA GLU A 169 -19.18 -12.62 -0.40
C GLU A 169 -18.05 -13.19 -1.25
N ASN A 170 -18.13 -13.05 -2.59
CA ASN A 170 -17.07 -13.49 -3.49
C ASN A 170 -15.75 -12.76 -3.21
N PHE A 171 -15.77 -11.45 -2.94
CA PHE A 171 -14.59 -10.67 -2.54
C PHE A 171 -13.94 -11.25 -1.27
N LEU A 172 -14.71 -11.56 -0.24
CA LEU A 172 -14.20 -12.16 1.01
C LEU A 172 -13.58 -13.54 0.78
N ILE A 173 -14.23 -14.37 -0.04
CA ILE A 173 -13.73 -15.69 -0.42
C ILE A 173 -12.45 -15.57 -1.24
N ALA A 174 -12.43 -14.71 -2.25
CA ALA A 174 -11.27 -14.45 -3.09
C ALA A 174 -10.08 -13.95 -2.27
N ARG A 175 -10.29 -12.98 -1.37
CA ARG A 175 -9.27 -12.48 -0.44
C ARG A 175 -8.69 -13.61 0.39
N ARG A 176 -9.53 -14.45 1.01
CA ARG A 176 -9.08 -15.61 1.79
C ARG A 176 -8.26 -16.57 0.91
N SER A 177 -8.71 -16.84 -0.30
CA SER A 177 -8.02 -17.76 -1.23
C SER A 177 -6.65 -17.23 -1.63
N MET A 178 -6.53 -15.92 -1.93
CA MET A 178 -5.27 -15.27 -2.24
C MET A 178 -4.30 -15.29 -1.05
N TYR A 179 -4.79 -15.08 0.19
CA TYR A 179 -3.96 -15.24 1.39
C TYR A 179 -3.38 -16.65 1.48
N TRP A 180 -4.21 -17.68 1.29
CA TRP A 180 -3.80 -19.08 1.41
C TRP A 180 -2.85 -19.52 0.30
N GLN A 181 -3.16 -19.16 -0.95
CA GLN A 181 -2.45 -19.66 -2.11
C GLN A 181 -1.23 -18.83 -2.48
N VAL A 182 -1.25 -17.51 -2.24
CA VAL A 182 -0.23 -16.58 -2.71
C VAL A 182 0.53 -15.95 -1.54
N TYR A 183 -0.13 -15.13 -0.72
CA TYR A 183 0.58 -14.28 0.25
C TYR A 183 1.22 -15.08 1.40
N LEU A 184 0.61 -16.18 1.82
CA LEU A 184 1.14 -17.09 2.85
C LEU A 184 1.74 -18.38 2.25
N HIS A 185 2.12 -18.36 0.97
CA HIS A 185 2.71 -19.54 0.35
C HIS A 185 4.04 -19.91 1.02
N LYS A 186 4.15 -21.15 1.50
CA LYS A 186 5.28 -21.62 2.32
C LYS A 186 6.67 -21.39 1.71
N VAL A 187 6.81 -21.48 0.38
CA VAL A 187 8.10 -21.25 -0.31
C VAL A 187 8.43 -19.76 -0.31
N VAL A 188 7.43 -18.88 -0.53
CA VAL A 188 7.61 -17.43 -0.48
C VAL A 188 8.05 -17.01 0.91
N LEU A 189 7.29 -17.41 1.94
CA LEU A 189 7.64 -17.14 3.35
C LEU A 189 9.04 -17.67 3.70
N GLY A 190 9.40 -18.87 3.23
CA GLY A 190 10.73 -19.43 3.43
C GLY A 190 11.84 -18.58 2.82
N ALA A 191 11.62 -18.08 1.60
CA ALA A 191 12.56 -17.20 0.91
C ALA A 191 12.69 -15.83 1.61
N GLU A 192 11.56 -15.25 2.05
CA GLU A 192 11.55 -13.99 2.81
C GLU A 192 12.28 -14.13 4.15
N HIS A 193 12.06 -15.23 4.89
CA HIS A 193 12.78 -15.51 6.12
C HIS A 193 14.28 -15.76 5.88
N ALA A 194 14.66 -16.39 4.77
CA ALA A 194 16.06 -16.54 4.39
C ALA A 194 16.71 -15.18 4.11
N LEU A 195 16.03 -14.30 3.35
CA LEU A 195 16.48 -12.94 3.10
C LEU A 195 16.66 -12.16 4.41
N LEU A 196 15.66 -12.21 5.31
CA LEU A 196 15.74 -11.60 6.63
C LEU A 196 16.99 -12.07 7.42
N LYS A 197 17.24 -13.39 7.45
CA LYS A 197 18.42 -13.95 8.12
C LYS A 197 19.73 -13.51 7.48
N ILE A 198 19.79 -13.38 6.16
CA ILE A 198 20.96 -12.86 5.45
C ILE A 198 21.22 -11.41 5.85
N LEU A 199 20.21 -10.57 5.87
CA LEU A 199 20.35 -9.15 6.23
C LEU A 199 20.78 -8.97 7.69
N LEU A 200 20.16 -9.69 8.61
CA LEU A 200 20.56 -9.70 10.03
C LEU A 200 22.01 -10.19 10.22
N ARG A 201 22.41 -11.23 9.48
CA ARG A 201 23.79 -11.73 9.51
C ARG A 201 24.78 -10.73 8.93
N ALA A 202 24.42 -10.07 7.83
CA ALA A 202 25.23 -9.04 7.21
C ALA A 202 25.41 -7.84 8.16
N LYS A 203 24.34 -7.36 8.80
CA LYS A 203 24.39 -6.29 9.81
C LYS A 203 25.31 -6.68 10.97
N TYR A 204 25.20 -7.92 11.47
CA TYR A 204 26.07 -8.43 12.53
C TYR A 204 27.55 -8.45 12.11
N ILE A 205 27.88 -8.93 10.91
CA ILE A 205 29.26 -8.97 10.40
C ILE A 205 29.80 -7.54 10.27
N HIS A 206 29.04 -6.63 9.69
CA HIS A 206 29.40 -5.22 9.53
C HIS A 206 29.69 -4.55 10.90
N SER A 207 28.80 -4.72 11.87
CA SER A 207 28.96 -4.17 13.23
C SER A 207 30.16 -4.72 14.00
N ASN A 208 30.69 -5.88 13.61
CA ASN A 208 31.89 -6.48 14.20
C ASN A 208 33.17 -6.23 13.35
N GLY A 209 33.14 -5.25 12.46
CA GLY A 209 34.31 -4.84 11.67
C GLY A 209 34.58 -5.71 10.45
N GLY A 210 33.67 -6.58 10.05
CA GLY A 210 33.79 -7.35 8.82
C GLY A 210 33.61 -6.45 7.58
N ASP A 211 34.43 -6.67 6.56
CA ASP A 211 34.36 -5.96 5.30
C ASP A 211 33.26 -6.55 4.41
N LEU A 212 32.24 -5.73 4.09
CA LEU A 212 31.13 -6.09 3.22
C LEU A 212 30.97 -5.03 2.14
N PHE A 213 30.76 -5.48 0.90
CA PHE A 213 30.30 -4.59 -0.16
C PHE A 213 28.85 -4.20 0.09
N LEU A 214 28.61 -2.92 0.40
CA LEU A 214 27.30 -2.35 0.66
C LEU A 214 27.08 -1.17 -0.28
N THR A 215 25.87 -1.06 -0.86
CA THR A 215 25.44 0.17 -1.54
C THR A 215 25.37 1.31 -0.52
N THR A 216 25.49 2.56 -0.98
CA THR A 216 25.46 3.73 -0.09
C THR A 216 24.18 3.77 0.78
N PRO A 217 22.95 3.56 0.23
CA PRO A 217 21.75 3.50 1.04
C PRO A 217 21.78 2.38 2.09
N LEU A 218 22.18 1.17 1.70
CA LEU A 218 22.20 0.03 2.63
C LEU A 218 23.25 0.22 3.74
N ARG A 219 24.40 0.81 3.40
CA ARG A 219 25.43 1.17 4.38
C ARG A 219 24.91 2.14 5.43
N TYR A 220 24.13 3.15 5.01
CA TYR A 220 23.52 4.10 5.93
C TYR A 220 22.69 3.39 7.02
N PHE A 221 21.84 2.44 6.62
CA PHE A 221 21.01 1.66 7.55
C PHE A 221 21.80 0.64 8.39
N PHE A 222 23.01 0.26 7.99
CA PHE A 222 23.89 -0.62 8.76
C PHE A 222 24.72 0.15 9.78
N ASP A 223 25.12 1.37 9.45
CA ASP A 223 25.91 2.24 10.32
C ASP A 223 25.05 2.98 11.35
N ASN A 224 23.74 3.11 11.12
CA ASN A 224 22.83 3.86 11.97
C ASN A 224 21.68 2.98 12.48
N GLU A 225 21.31 3.17 13.73
CA GLU A 225 19.99 2.73 14.20
C GLU A 225 18.97 3.79 13.79
N VAL A 226 18.07 3.41 12.89
CA VAL A 226 17.10 4.33 12.29
C VAL A 226 15.73 4.07 12.91
N ASP A 227 15.17 5.07 13.56
CA ASP A 227 13.80 5.11 14.05
C ASP A 227 13.00 6.26 13.38
N LEU A 228 11.70 6.32 13.60
CA LEU A 228 10.81 7.32 13.01
C LEU A 228 11.25 8.76 13.31
N GLY A 229 11.70 9.04 14.55
CA GLY A 229 12.16 10.37 14.96
C GLY A 229 13.42 10.80 14.24
N GLN A 230 14.28 9.84 13.90
CA GLN A 230 15.53 10.11 13.17
C GLN A 230 15.28 10.29 11.68
N ILE A 231 14.33 9.54 11.08
CA ILE A 231 13.95 9.71 9.67
C ILE A 231 13.31 11.09 9.48
N SER A 232 12.42 11.51 10.38
CA SER A 232 11.74 12.82 10.28
C SER A 232 12.67 14.01 10.49
N SER A 233 13.75 13.83 11.26
CA SER A 233 14.69 14.91 11.59
C SER A 233 15.92 15.00 10.69
N ARG A 234 16.16 14.01 9.83
CA ARG A 234 17.35 13.93 8.98
C ARG A 234 16.99 13.73 7.52
N GLU A 235 17.26 14.73 6.72
CA GLU A 235 17.09 14.69 5.27
C GLU A 235 17.89 13.54 4.62
N ASP A 236 19.04 13.18 5.22
CA ASP A 236 19.91 12.08 4.79
C ASP A 236 19.24 10.70 4.95
N ALA A 237 18.46 10.49 6.02
CA ALA A 237 17.79 9.22 6.28
C ALA A 237 16.67 8.97 5.27
N LEU A 238 15.86 9.98 4.97
CA LEU A 238 14.81 9.91 3.97
C LEU A 238 15.41 9.75 2.56
N SER A 239 16.52 10.45 2.27
CA SER A 239 17.24 10.34 0.98
C SER A 239 17.90 8.96 0.79
N ALA A 240 18.23 8.25 1.85
CA ALA A 240 18.75 6.88 1.76
C ALA A 240 17.62 5.85 1.57
N PHE A 241 16.38 6.23 1.89
CA PHE A 241 15.19 5.38 1.72
C PHE A 241 14.59 5.50 0.31
N VAL A 242 14.57 6.70 -0.26
CA VAL A 242 14.04 7.02 -1.61
C VAL A 242 15.15 6.86 -2.65
#